data_e8a634140f18b10a0e59086f4945f3d3
#
_entry.id   e8a634140f18b10a0e59086f4945f3d3
#
_cell.length_a   1.000
_cell.length_b   1.000
_cell.length_c   1.000
_cell.angle_alpha   90.00
_cell.angle_beta   90.00
_cell.angle_gamma   90.00
#
_symmetry.space_group_name_H-M   'P 1'
#
loop_
_entity.id
_entity.type
_entity.pdbx_description
1 polymer ?
#
loop_
_entity_poly.entity_id
_entity_poly.type
_entity_poly.pdbx_seq_one_letter_code
_entity_poly.pdbx_strand_id
1 'polypeptide(L)'
;LGTGQSKALEELGPRYVLPYVTAPMDWPGVFGRQAPRILEIGFGMGGATAEIARGHPENDYLGVEVHTPGVGALLKRIGELDLANLRIVQHDAVEVLQHMLAESSLDGIHIFFPDPWHKKRHHKRRLIQPAFVELLASRLGPGGYLHLATDWEDYARQMLEVLAANPLLRNTTDSYAPRPDHRPLTKFEQRGLRLGHGVRDLVFRRR
;
A
#
# COMPACT_ATOMS: atom_id res chain seq x y z
N LEU A 1 21.89 0.95 6.20
CA LEU A 1 21.49 -0.45 5.94
C LEU A 1 22.13 -1.38 6.95
N GLY A 2 21.33 -2.25 7.56
CA GLY A 2 21.86 -3.34 8.38
C GLY A 2 22.44 -4.45 7.51
N THR A 3 23.29 -5.30 8.13
CA THR A 3 23.94 -6.42 7.43
C THR A 3 22.93 -7.37 6.79
N GLY A 4 21.84 -7.70 7.53
CA GLY A 4 20.77 -8.58 7.01
C GLY A 4 20.02 -7.97 5.84
N GLN A 5 19.79 -6.67 5.85
CA GLN A 5 19.13 -5.95 4.74
C GLN A 5 19.99 -5.92 3.49
N SER A 6 21.30 -5.65 3.65
CA SER A 6 22.24 -5.64 2.51
C SER A 6 22.36 -7.02 1.89
N LYS A 7 22.44 -8.07 2.70
CA LYS A 7 22.48 -9.46 2.24
C LYS A 7 21.20 -9.83 1.49
N ALA A 8 20.03 -9.45 2.00
CA ALA A 8 18.76 -9.72 1.36
C ALA A 8 18.63 -9.00 0.01
N LEU A 9 19.07 -7.74 -0.08
CA LEU A 9 19.10 -7.01 -1.35
C LEU A 9 19.97 -7.73 -2.41
N GLU A 10 21.14 -8.21 -2.02
CA GLU A 10 22.05 -8.90 -2.92
C GLU A 10 21.50 -10.27 -3.36
N GLU A 11 21.02 -11.08 -2.42
CA GLU A 11 20.61 -12.47 -2.68
C GLU A 11 19.19 -12.59 -3.22
N LEU A 12 18.25 -11.78 -2.73
CA LEU A 12 16.83 -11.88 -3.04
C LEU A 12 16.32 -10.79 -3.98
N GLY A 13 17.02 -9.65 -4.05
CA GLY A 13 16.66 -8.54 -4.92
C GLY A 13 16.40 -8.96 -6.37
N PRO A 14 17.32 -9.71 -7.02
CA PRO A 14 17.13 -10.11 -8.41
C PRO A 14 15.86 -10.91 -8.68
N ARG A 15 15.36 -11.66 -7.70
CA ARG A 15 14.16 -12.47 -7.86
C ARG A 15 12.86 -11.70 -7.52
N TYR A 16 12.89 -10.86 -6.50
CA TYR A 16 11.67 -10.29 -5.92
C TYR A 16 11.48 -8.80 -6.21
N VAL A 17 12.55 -8.08 -6.55
CA VAL A 17 12.44 -6.67 -6.95
C VAL A 17 12.35 -6.59 -8.47
N LEU A 18 11.20 -6.10 -8.94
CA LEU A 18 10.96 -5.89 -10.36
C LEU A 18 11.55 -4.55 -10.79
N PRO A 19 12.15 -4.46 -11.98
CA PRO A 19 12.62 -3.19 -12.49
C PRO A 19 11.42 -2.28 -12.83
N TYR A 20 11.57 -0.98 -12.59
CA TYR A 20 10.60 -0.02 -13.12
C TYR A 20 10.73 0.02 -14.65
N VAL A 21 9.59 -0.10 -15.32
CA VAL A 21 9.50 -0.01 -16.77
C VAL A 21 8.24 0.79 -17.15
N THR A 22 8.27 1.44 -18.32
CA THR A 22 7.14 2.22 -18.83
C THR A 22 6.20 1.35 -19.67
N ALA A 23 5.82 0.19 -19.13
CA ALA A 23 4.90 -0.75 -19.75
C ALA A 23 4.09 -1.46 -18.67
N PRO A 24 2.83 -1.83 -18.95
CA PRO A 24 2.00 -2.55 -18.00
C PRO A 24 2.66 -3.85 -17.53
N MET A 25 2.59 -4.09 -16.23
CA MET A 25 3.11 -5.32 -15.60
C MET A 25 2.28 -6.53 -16.02
N ASP A 26 2.93 -7.61 -16.37
CA ASP A 26 2.32 -8.91 -16.63
C ASP A 26 2.22 -9.72 -15.33
N TRP A 27 1.13 -9.53 -14.61
CA TRP A 27 0.91 -10.19 -13.32
C TRP A 27 0.96 -11.72 -13.42
N PRO A 28 0.26 -12.38 -14.38
CA PRO A 28 0.37 -13.84 -14.50
C PRO A 28 1.77 -14.32 -14.82
N GLY A 29 2.51 -13.57 -15.66
CA GLY A 29 3.90 -13.90 -15.97
C GLY A 29 4.83 -13.78 -14.76
N VAL A 30 4.61 -12.77 -13.90
CA VAL A 30 5.41 -12.53 -12.70
C VAL A 30 5.12 -13.56 -11.62
N PHE A 31 3.84 -13.83 -11.34
CA PHE A 31 3.42 -14.69 -10.22
C PHE A 31 3.12 -16.15 -10.63
N GLY A 32 3.07 -16.45 -11.92
CA GLY A 32 2.82 -17.80 -12.43
C GLY A 32 1.37 -18.26 -12.28
N ARG A 33 0.42 -17.36 -12.07
CA ARG A 33 -1.00 -17.68 -11.88
C ARG A 33 -1.88 -16.45 -12.07
N GLN A 34 -3.19 -16.69 -12.15
CA GLN A 34 -4.21 -15.66 -12.05
C GLN A 34 -4.70 -15.58 -10.59
N ALA A 35 -4.59 -14.44 -9.97
CA ALA A 35 -5.03 -14.20 -8.60
C ALA A 35 -5.47 -12.74 -8.45
N PRO A 36 -6.23 -12.38 -7.39
CA PRO A 36 -6.49 -10.99 -7.08
C PRO A 36 -5.20 -10.19 -6.91
N ARG A 37 -5.20 -8.95 -7.41
CA ARG A 37 -4.02 -8.07 -7.50
C ARG A 37 -4.14 -6.93 -6.53
N ILE A 38 -3.27 -6.91 -5.54
CA ILE A 38 -3.26 -5.90 -4.48
C ILE A 38 -1.96 -5.10 -4.54
N LEU A 39 -2.08 -3.78 -4.53
CA LEU A 39 -0.95 -2.86 -4.48
C LEU A 39 -0.85 -2.27 -3.08
N GLU A 40 0.35 -2.25 -2.51
CA GLU A 40 0.61 -1.46 -1.31
C GLU A 40 1.62 -0.36 -1.62
N ILE A 41 1.29 0.89 -1.28
CA ILE A 41 2.13 2.07 -1.51
C ILE A 41 2.75 2.51 -0.19
N GLY A 42 4.07 2.68 -0.16
CA GLY A 42 4.78 3.18 1.01
C GLY A 42 4.82 2.16 2.14
N PHE A 43 5.28 0.95 1.87
CA PHE A 43 5.26 -0.12 2.86
C PHE A 43 6.27 0.04 4.02
N GLY A 44 7.14 1.06 3.97
CA GLY A 44 8.12 1.31 5.02
C GLY A 44 9.11 0.16 5.18
N MET A 45 9.14 -0.45 6.37
CA MET A 45 10.00 -1.62 6.65
C MET A 45 9.32 -2.95 6.32
N GLY A 46 8.06 -2.92 5.87
CA GLY A 46 7.37 -4.06 5.30
C GLY A 46 6.82 -5.09 6.27
N GLY A 47 6.79 -4.79 7.57
CA GLY A 47 6.28 -5.73 8.58
C GLY A 47 4.82 -6.09 8.35
N ALA A 48 3.96 -5.10 8.19
CA ALA A 48 2.54 -5.31 7.91
C ALA A 48 2.34 -5.97 6.54
N THR A 49 3.10 -5.55 5.54
CA THR A 49 3.05 -6.09 4.17
C THR A 49 3.30 -7.59 4.14
N ALA A 50 4.37 -8.03 4.82
CA ALA A 50 4.72 -9.45 4.91
C ALA A 50 3.63 -10.26 5.64
N GLU A 51 3.09 -9.74 6.76
CA GLU A 51 2.02 -10.39 7.51
C GLU A 51 0.74 -10.51 6.67
N ILE A 52 0.38 -9.48 5.93
CA ILE A 52 -0.80 -9.50 5.05
C ILE A 52 -0.63 -10.56 3.96
N ALA A 53 0.51 -10.55 3.27
CA ALA A 53 0.77 -11.52 2.20
C ALA A 53 0.77 -12.95 2.72
N ARG A 54 1.37 -13.18 3.89
CA ARG A 54 1.39 -14.49 4.54
C ARG A 54 -0.01 -14.97 4.90
N GLY A 55 -0.86 -14.07 5.40
CA GLY A 55 -2.23 -14.39 5.80
C GLY A 55 -3.19 -14.59 4.62
N HIS A 56 -2.82 -14.17 3.42
CA HIS A 56 -3.67 -14.20 2.22
C HIS A 56 -2.91 -14.77 1.02
N PRO A 57 -2.56 -16.07 1.05
CA PRO A 57 -1.80 -16.69 -0.04
C PRO A 57 -2.59 -16.75 -1.37
N GLU A 58 -3.90 -16.55 -1.33
CA GLU A 58 -4.76 -16.50 -2.51
C GLU A 58 -4.59 -15.23 -3.34
N ASN A 59 -4.00 -14.17 -2.79
CA ASN A 59 -3.78 -12.89 -3.45
C ASN A 59 -2.34 -12.72 -3.88
N ASP A 60 -2.11 -11.91 -4.91
CA ASP A 60 -0.78 -11.43 -5.32
C ASP A 60 -0.60 -9.97 -4.90
N TYR A 61 0.55 -9.66 -4.33
CA TYR A 61 0.86 -8.34 -3.77
C TYR A 61 2.06 -7.71 -4.47
N LEU A 62 1.90 -6.44 -4.84
CA LEU A 62 3.00 -5.59 -5.29
C LEU A 62 3.20 -4.49 -4.26
N GLY A 63 4.37 -4.44 -3.64
CA GLY A 63 4.75 -3.37 -2.74
C GLY A 63 5.62 -2.33 -3.46
N VAL A 64 5.32 -1.05 -3.25
CA VAL A 64 6.07 0.07 -3.83
C VAL A 64 6.64 0.91 -2.71
N GLU A 65 7.95 1.16 -2.75
CA GLU A 65 8.69 1.94 -1.77
C GLU A 65 9.92 2.56 -2.43
N VAL A 66 10.33 3.75 -1.99
CA VAL A 66 11.57 4.39 -2.48
C VAL A 66 12.74 4.21 -1.52
N HIS A 67 12.49 3.93 -0.25
CA HIS A 67 13.46 3.86 0.84
C HIS A 67 14.20 2.53 0.83
N THR A 68 15.48 2.55 0.45
CA THR A 68 16.28 1.32 0.31
C THR A 68 16.33 0.44 1.56
N PRO A 69 16.50 0.95 2.80
CA PRO A 69 16.43 0.12 3.99
C PRO A 69 15.11 -0.62 4.14
N GLY A 70 13.99 -0.01 3.77
CA GLY A 70 12.67 -0.63 3.78
C GLY A 70 12.57 -1.79 2.81
N VAL A 71 13.08 -1.60 1.59
CA VAL A 71 13.13 -2.66 0.57
C VAL A 71 13.96 -3.85 1.09
N GLY A 72 15.13 -3.59 1.64
CA GLY A 72 15.99 -4.63 2.23
C GLY A 72 15.31 -5.37 3.39
N ALA A 73 14.60 -4.64 4.26
CA ALA A 73 13.88 -5.24 5.38
C ALA A 73 12.74 -6.15 4.90
N LEU A 74 11.97 -5.71 3.90
CA LEU A 74 10.89 -6.53 3.34
C LEU A 74 11.44 -7.77 2.64
N LEU A 75 12.51 -7.65 1.85
CA LEU A 75 13.17 -8.79 1.22
C LEU A 75 13.62 -9.84 2.26
N LYS A 76 14.19 -9.39 3.37
CA LYS A 76 14.57 -10.27 4.46
C LYS A 76 13.37 -11.07 4.97
N ARG A 77 12.23 -10.43 5.17
CA ARG A 77 10.98 -11.09 5.60
C ARG A 77 10.45 -12.06 4.54
N ILE A 78 10.51 -11.68 3.26
CA ILE A 78 10.11 -12.56 2.16
C ILE A 78 10.94 -13.86 2.22
N GLY A 79 12.24 -13.76 2.41
CA GLY A 79 13.11 -14.93 2.54
C GLY A 79 12.81 -15.76 3.77
N GLU A 80 12.65 -15.14 4.93
CA GLU A 80 12.38 -15.83 6.20
C GLU A 80 11.03 -16.56 6.20
N LEU A 81 10.02 -15.98 5.55
CA LEU A 81 8.65 -16.51 5.51
C LEU A 81 8.34 -17.29 4.23
N ASP A 82 9.29 -17.35 3.30
CA ASP A 82 9.14 -18.01 1.99
C ASP A 82 7.88 -17.54 1.24
N LEU A 83 7.73 -16.22 1.09
CA LEU A 83 6.56 -15.63 0.47
C LEU A 83 6.68 -15.65 -1.06
N ALA A 84 5.80 -16.43 -1.71
CA ALA A 84 5.74 -16.52 -3.17
C ALA A 84 4.87 -15.43 -3.81
N ASN A 85 3.96 -14.84 -3.04
CA ASN A 85 2.90 -13.94 -3.51
C ASN A 85 3.20 -12.45 -3.28
N LEU A 86 4.47 -12.08 -3.21
CA LEU A 86 4.87 -10.70 -2.97
C LEU A 86 6.06 -10.32 -3.86
N ARG A 87 5.95 -9.18 -4.54
CA ARG A 87 7.03 -8.57 -5.32
C ARG A 87 7.14 -7.10 -4.95
N ILE A 88 8.28 -6.50 -5.27
CA ILE A 88 8.60 -5.12 -4.92
C ILE A 88 8.99 -4.35 -6.17
N VAL A 89 8.57 -3.09 -6.26
CA VAL A 89 9.13 -2.09 -7.18
C VAL A 89 9.66 -0.95 -6.33
N GLN A 90 10.97 -0.68 -6.42
CA GLN A 90 11.59 0.45 -5.74
C GLN A 90 11.58 1.65 -6.68
N HIS A 91 10.53 2.43 -6.61
CA HIS A 91 10.33 3.58 -7.50
C HIS A 91 9.23 4.49 -6.96
N ASP A 92 9.12 5.69 -7.53
CA ASP A 92 8.03 6.61 -7.22
C ASP A 92 6.66 6.00 -7.55
N ALA A 93 5.74 6.07 -6.59
CA ALA A 93 4.43 5.44 -6.71
C ALA A 93 3.58 6.04 -7.84
N VAL A 94 3.67 7.35 -8.07
CA VAL A 94 2.91 8.01 -9.15
C VAL A 94 3.30 7.45 -10.51
N GLU A 95 4.61 7.30 -10.75
CA GLU A 95 5.11 6.75 -12.02
C GLU A 95 4.77 5.27 -12.17
N VAL A 96 4.83 4.50 -11.08
CA VAL A 96 4.41 3.09 -11.11
C VAL A 96 2.93 2.97 -11.49
N LEU A 97 2.07 3.77 -10.86
CA LEU A 97 0.64 3.80 -11.18
C LEU A 97 0.37 4.19 -12.62
N GLN A 98 1.10 5.21 -13.12
CA GLN A 98 0.90 5.73 -14.48
C GLN A 98 1.37 4.74 -15.55
N HIS A 99 2.49 4.06 -15.35
CA HIS A 99 3.19 3.35 -16.42
C HIS A 99 3.21 1.83 -16.26
N MET A 100 3.24 1.32 -15.04
CA MET A 100 3.35 -0.13 -14.80
C MET A 100 2.02 -0.81 -14.49
N LEU A 101 0.98 -0.06 -14.18
CA LEU A 101 -0.32 -0.61 -13.81
C LEU A 101 -1.37 -0.14 -14.81
N ALA A 102 -2.02 -1.10 -15.47
CA ALA A 102 -3.06 -0.80 -16.43
C ALA A 102 -4.31 -0.25 -15.74
N GLU A 103 -5.12 0.52 -16.46
CA GLU A 103 -6.42 0.96 -15.99
C GLU A 103 -7.28 -0.23 -15.61
N SER A 104 -8.04 -0.10 -14.53
CA SER A 104 -9.00 -1.10 -14.05
C SER A 104 -8.38 -2.48 -13.80
N SER A 105 -7.10 -2.55 -13.44
CA SER A 105 -6.37 -3.81 -13.30
C SER A 105 -6.23 -4.31 -11.86
N LEU A 106 -6.47 -3.46 -10.87
CA LEU A 106 -6.25 -3.80 -9.47
C LEU A 106 -7.55 -4.14 -8.74
N ASP A 107 -7.47 -5.11 -7.83
CA ASP A 107 -8.57 -5.51 -6.93
C ASP A 107 -8.52 -4.77 -5.60
N GLY A 108 -7.36 -4.28 -5.19
CA GLY A 108 -7.22 -3.52 -3.97
C GLY A 108 -5.94 -2.67 -3.94
N ILE A 109 -5.99 -1.60 -3.17
CA ILE A 109 -4.84 -0.72 -2.91
C ILE A 109 -4.79 -0.43 -1.42
N HIS A 110 -3.62 -0.60 -0.82
CA HIS A 110 -3.33 -0.27 0.58
C HIS A 110 -2.37 0.90 0.66
N ILE A 111 -2.73 1.93 1.44
CA ILE A 111 -1.83 3.04 1.78
C ILE A 111 -1.95 3.28 3.28
N PHE A 112 -1.00 2.75 4.05
CA PHE A 112 -1.05 2.78 5.50
C PHE A 112 -0.03 3.77 6.05
N PHE A 113 -0.48 4.68 6.90
CA PHE A 113 0.33 5.66 7.62
C PHE A 113 1.24 6.49 6.71
N PRO A 114 0.69 7.09 5.64
CA PRO A 114 1.47 8.04 4.83
C PRO A 114 1.90 9.22 5.68
N ASP A 115 3.01 9.88 5.32
CA ASP A 115 3.53 11.01 6.06
C ASP A 115 2.45 12.08 6.23
N PRO A 116 2.08 12.45 7.48
CA PRO A 116 1.00 13.39 7.73
C PRO A 116 1.37 14.84 7.49
N TRP A 117 2.67 15.19 7.38
CA TRP A 117 3.11 16.57 7.21
C TRP A 117 2.38 17.49 8.18
N HIS A 118 2.68 17.38 9.48
CA HIS A 118 1.92 18.01 10.58
C HIS A 118 1.68 19.50 10.43
N LYS A 119 2.66 20.25 9.94
CA LYS A 119 2.56 21.70 9.83
C LYS A 119 1.63 22.10 8.69
N LYS A 120 0.69 22.99 8.96
CA LYS A 120 -0.29 23.45 7.98
C LYS A 120 0.35 23.89 6.65
N ARG A 121 1.49 24.59 6.70
CA ARG A 121 2.23 25.03 5.50
C ARG A 121 2.74 23.87 4.62
N HIS A 122 2.80 22.64 5.16
CA HIS A 122 3.28 21.45 4.47
C HIS A 122 2.15 20.49 4.04
N HIS A 123 0.87 20.80 4.33
CA HIS A 123 -0.25 19.92 3.98
C HIS A 123 -0.34 19.62 2.49
N LYS A 124 0.12 20.55 1.64
CA LYS A 124 0.21 20.34 0.18
C LYS A 124 1.15 19.20 -0.23
N ARG A 125 2.06 18.77 0.66
CA ARG A 125 2.98 17.65 0.43
C ARG A 125 2.37 16.29 0.77
N ARG A 126 1.19 16.27 1.40
CA ARG A 126 0.47 15.03 1.71
C ARG A 126 0.17 14.29 0.42
N LEU A 127 0.36 12.97 0.46
CA LEU A 127 0.17 12.11 -0.71
C LEU A 127 -1.29 12.10 -1.19
N ILE A 128 -2.24 12.07 -0.25
CA ILE A 128 -3.67 11.93 -0.58
C ILE A 128 -4.24 13.30 -0.97
N GLN A 129 -4.17 13.56 -2.26
CA GLN A 129 -4.66 14.77 -2.92
C GLN A 129 -5.61 14.37 -4.05
N PRO A 130 -6.48 15.28 -4.55
CA PRO A 130 -7.45 14.94 -5.59
C PRO A 130 -6.88 14.27 -6.84
N ALA A 131 -5.77 14.78 -7.38
CA ALA A 131 -5.15 14.21 -8.58
C ALA A 131 -4.61 12.79 -8.34
N PHE A 132 -4.02 12.55 -7.17
CA PHE A 132 -3.50 11.24 -6.82
C PHE A 132 -4.64 10.22 -6.61
N VAL A 133 -5.71 10.64 -5.96
CA VAL A 133 -6.91 9.80 -5.76
C VAL A 133 -7.58 9.47 -7.09
N GLU A 134 -7.63 10.41 -8.03
CA GLU A 134 -8.11 10.14 -9.38
C GLU A 134 -7.29 9.05 -10.07
N LEU A 135 -5.97 9.12 -9.95
CA LEU A 135 -5.06 8.10 -10.49
C LEU A 135 -5.29 6.74 -9.82
N LEU A 136 -5.40 6.69 -8.50
CA LEU A 136 -5.68 5.46 -7.76
C LEU A 136 -7.00 4.84 -8.22
N ALA A 137 -8.07 5.63 -8.28
CA ALA A 137 -9.40 5.16 -8.70
C ALA A 137 -9.38 4.59 -10.12
N SER A 138 -8.62 5.22 -11.03
CA SER A 138 -8.51 4.77 -12.43
C SER A 138 -7.84 3.39 -12.56
N ARG A 139 -7.00 3.01 -11.61
CA ARG A 139 -6.28 1.73 -11.61
C ARG A 139 -7.06 0.60 -10.94
N LEU A 140 -8.05 0.93 -10.12
CA LEU A 140 -8.95 -0.06 -9.54
C LEU A 140 -9.96 -0.56 -10.57
N GLY A 141 -10.18 -1.86 -10.62
CA GLY A 141 -11.31 -2.43 -11.34
C GLY A 141 -12.62 -2.15 -10.61
N PRO A 142 -13.79 -2.29 -11.29
CA PRO A 142 -15.08 -2.14 -10.63
C PRO A 142 -15.21 -3.06 -9.42
N GLY A 143 -15.66 -2.51 -8.29
CA GLY A 143 -15.74 -3.25 -7.03
C GLY A 143 -14.42 -3.37 -6.28
N GLY A 144 -13.30 -2.99 -6.86
CA GLY A 144 -12.01 -2.96 -6.19
C GLY A 144 -12.01 -1.95 -5.04
N TYR A 145 -11.18 -2.20 -4.02
CA TYR A 145 -11.18 -1.37 -2.82
C TYR A 145 -9.91 -0.53 -2.67
N LEU A 146 -10.06 0.61 -2.03
CA LEU A 146 -8.98 1.47 -1.58
C LEU A 146 -9.05 1.54 -0.05
N HIS A 147 -7.99 1.08 0.62
CA HIS A 147 -7.90 1.08 2.07
C HIS A 147 -6.77 2.00 2.52
N LEU A 148 -7.14 3.08 3.22
CA LEU A 148 -6.21 4.01 3.85
C LEU A 148 -6.27 3.85 5.37
N ALA A 149 -5.16 4.12 6.04
CA ALA A 149 -5.12 4.18 7.50
C ALA A 149 -4.18 5.30 7.94
N THR A 150 -4.58 6.05 8.96
CA THR A 150 -3.76 7.09 9.59
C THR A 150 -4.14 7.25 11.06
N ASP A 151 -3.16 7.56 11.90
CA ASP A 151 -3.36 7.92 13.31
C ASP A 151 -3.47 9.44 13.50
N TRP A 152 -3.36 10.22 12.41
CA TRP A 152 -3.43 11.68 12.42
C TRP A 152 -4.84 12.14 12.05
N GLU A 153 -5.59 12.62 13.04
CA GLU A 153 -7.00 12.97 12.87
C GLU A 153 -7.27 13.99 11.77
N ASP A 154 -6.45 15.04 11.71
CA ASP A 154 -6.57 16.08 10.68
C ASP A 154 -6.38 15.50 9.27
N TYR A 155 -5.39 14.63 9.10
CA TYR A 155 -5.16 13.95 7.82
C TYR A 155 -6.31 12.98 7.49
N ALA A 156 -6.83 12.27 8.49
CA ALA A 156 -7.98 11.38 8.27
C ALA A 156 -9.20 12.16 7.73
N ARG A 157 -9.46 13.35 8.24
CA ARG A 157 -10.53 14.22 7.72
C ARG A 157 -10.27 14.64 6.27
N GLN A 158 -9.04 15.03 5.95
CA GLN A 158 -8.66 15.37 4.58
C GLN A 158 -8.84 14.18 3.64
N MET A 159 -8.38 13.00 4.06
CA MET A 159 -8.56 11.76 3.29
C MET A 159 -10.04 11.51 2.99
N LEU A 160 -10.87 11.61 4.01
CA LEU A 160 -12.31 11.38 3.87
C LEU A 160 -12.94 12.35 2.86
N GLU A 161 -12.62 13.63 2.95
CA GLU A 161 -13.10 14.65 2.03
C GLU A 161 -12.66 14.40 0.58
N VAL A 162 -11.38 14.12 0.38
CA VAL A 162 -10.82 13.91 -0.95
C VAL A 162 -11.39 12.64 -1.60
N LEU A 163 -11.51 11.56 -0.83
CA LEU A 163 -12.09 10.31 -1.35
C LEU A 163 -13.57 10.46 -1.66
N ALA A 164 -14.33 11.11 -0.77
CA ALA A 164 -15.76 11.31 -0.96
C ALA A 164 -16.09 12.20 -2.16
N ALA A 165 -15.18 13.11 -2.53
CA ALA A 165 -15.35 13.99 -3.67
C ALA A 165 -15.09 13.29 -5.02
N ASN A 166 -14.49 12.11 -5.03
CA ASN A 166 -14.22 11.40 -6.29
C ASN A 166 -15.43 10.60 -6.74
N PRO A 167 -15.97 10.86 -7.95
CA PRO A 167 -17.22 10.22 -8.40
C PRO A 167 -17.08 8.73 -8.69
N LEU A 168 -15.85 8.22 -8.90
CA LEU A 168 -15.61 6.79 -9.12
C LEU A 168 -15.59 5.97 -7.83
N LEU A 169 -15.51 6.63 -6.67
CA LEU A 169 -15.39 5.96 -5.38
C LEU A 169 -16.67 6.14 -4.56
N ARG A 170 -17.01 5.11 -3.80
CA ARG A 170 -18.05 5.19 -2.76
C ARG A 170 -17.50 4.69 -1.43
N ASN A 171 -17.86 5.37 -0.35
CA ASN A 171 -17.50 4.92 0.98
C ASN A 171 -18.27 3.63 1.32
N THR A 172 -17.60 2.68 1.96
CA THR A 172 -18.26 1.45 2.42
C THR A 172 -19.02 1.63 3.72
N THR A 173 -18.79 2.77 4.41
CA THR A 173 -19.47 3.15 5.64
C THR A 173 -19.90 4.62 5.55
N ASP A 174 -20.48 5.16 6.61
CA ASP A 174 -20.86 6.59 6.63
C ASP A 174 -19.65 7.52 6.79
N SER A 175 -18.56 7.04 7.38
CA SER A 175 -17.34 7.82 7.57
C SER A 175 -16.12 6.91 7.62
N TYR A 176 -15.53 6.69 8.81
CA TYR A 176 -14.41 5.77 8.98
C TYR A 176 -14.90 4.33 9.14
N ALA A 177 -14.11 3.39 8.65
CA ALA A 177 -14.41 1.97 8.73
C ALA A 177 -13.86 1.37 10.04
N PRO A 178 -14.46 0.27 10.54
CA PRO A 178 -13.76 -0.59 11.49
C PRO A 178 -12.44 -1.08 10.87
N ARG A 179 -11.43 -1.35 11.70
CA ARG A 179 -10.17 -1.88 11.18
C ARG A 179 -10.43 -3.17 10.40
N PRO A 180 -10.16 -3.22 9.09
CA PRO A 180 -10.29 -4.45 8.32
C PRO A 180 -9.37 -5.56 8.88
N ASP A 181 -9.85 -6.79 8.86
CA ASP A 181 -9.15 -7.93 9.46
C ASP A 181 -7.77 -8.18 8.84
N HIS A 182 -7.58 -7.83 7.55
CA HIS A 182 -6.29 -8.01 6.89
C HIS A 182 -5.22 -7.03 7.39
N ARG A 183 -5.59 -5.87 7.97
CA ARG A 183 -4.59 -4.93 8.48
C ARG A 183 -4.21 -5.33 9.91
N PRO A 184 -2.96 -5.80 10.14
CA PRO A 184 -2.55 -6.23 11.46
C PRO A 184 -2.50 -5.07 12.44
N LEU A 185 -2.84 -5.36 13.70
CA LEU A 185 -2.74 -4.41 14.79
C LEU A 185 -1.28 -4.37 15.26
N THR A 186 -0.57 -3.29 14.95
CA THR A 186 0.83 -3.11 15.33
C THR A 186 0.98 -2.82 16.83
N LYS A 187 2.17 -3.07 17.39
CA LYS A 187 2.49 -2.71 18.78
C LYS A 187 2.35 -1.20 19.00
N PHE A 188 2.71 -0.40 18.01
CA PHE A 188 2.56 1.05 18.05
C PHE A 188 1.09 1.44 18.17
N GLU A 189 0.24 0.85 17.36
CA GLU A 189 -1.22 1.09 17.39
C GLU A 189 -1.83 0.65 18.71
N GLN A 190 -1.47 -0.52 19.22
CA GLN A 190 -1.92 -1.01 20.53
C GLN A 190 -1.53 -0.06 21.65
N ARG A 191 -0.32 0.47 21.63
CA ARG A 191 0.14 1.47 22.60
C ARG A 191 -0.64 2.76 22.48
N GLY A 192 -0.88 3.24 21.26
CA GLY A 192 -1.67 4.44 21.00
C GLY A 192 -3.09 4.31 21.53
N LEU A 193 -3.75 3.18 21.30
CA LEU A 193 -5.08 2.90 21.82
C LEU A 193 -5.12 2.98 23.35
N ARG A 194 -4.11 2.42 24.04
CA ARG A 194 -4.00 2.51 25.49
C ARG A 194 -3.82 3.94 26.01
N LEU A 195 -3.23 4.82 25.18
CA LEU A 195 -3.02 6.23 25.49
C LEU A 195 -4.16 7.14 24.98
N GLY A 196 -5.22 6.57 24.43
CA GLY A 196 -6.34 7.33 23.88
C GLY A 196 -6.13 7.84 22.45
N HIS A 197 -5.10 7.40 21.77
CA HIS A 197 -4.84 7.73 20.35
C HIS A 197 -5.36 6.60 19.47
N GLY A 198 -6.25 6.92 18.55
CA GLY A 198 -6.85 5.95 17.64
C GLY A 198 -6.30 6.04 16.23
N VAL A 199 -6.28 4.90 15.54
CA VAL A 199 -6.08 4.84 14.10
C VAL A 199 -7.45 4.91 13.44
N ARG A 200 -7.54 5.67 12.36
CA ARG A 200 -8.75 5.70 11.53
C ARG A 200 -8.47 4.98 10.22
N ASP A 201 -9.34 4.04 9.91
CA ASP A 201 -9.34 3.31 8.65
C ASP A 201 -10.42 3.89 7.73
N LEU A 202 -10.08 3.98 6.44
CA LEU A 202 -11.02 4.40 5.41
C LEU A 202 -11.02 3.32 4.33
N VAL A 203 -12.19 2.80 4.00
CA VAL A 203 -12.34 1.79 2.95
C VAL A 203 -13.39 2.27 1.96
N PHE A 204 -12.92 2.59 0.76
CA PHE A 204 -13.77 2.97 -0.35
C PHE A 204 -13.73 1.89 -1.42
N ARG A 205 -14.79 1.79 -2.21
CA ARG A 205 -14.84 0.89 -3.36
C ARG A 205 -15.05 1.66 -4.64
N ARG A 206 -14.43 1.17 -5.71
CA ARG A 206 -14.70 1.69 -7.04
C ARG A 206 -16.09 1.26 -7.50
N ARG A 207 -16.85 2.23 -7.98
CA ARG A 207 -18.18 2.04 -8.56
C ARG A 207 -18.15 1.19 -9.83
#